data_787ba3051a4dcb2823af28f31dc4982a
#
_entry.id   787ba3051a4dcb2823af28f31dc4982a
#
_cell.length_a   1.000
_cell.length_b   1.000
_cell.length_c   1.000
_cell.angle_alpha   90.00
_cell.angle_beta   90.00
_cell.angle_gamma   90.00
#
_symmetry.space_group_name_H-M   'P 1'
#
loop_
_entity.id
_entity.type
_entity.pdbx_description
1 polymer ?
#
loop_
_entity_poly.entity_id
_entity_poly.type
_entity_poly.pdbx_seq_one_letter_code
_entity_poly.pdbx_strand_id
1 'polypeptide(L)'
;MDFAVALGEPAEKLGLVAATGAAVAALLLPDVRRRAAALAAAVVIAAVVLVGHIWNTDQFRSISGNPSRFALLLVLGLTAVVALGALFERRPALFPLAAVATLPFRVPIDAGGSTVNLLVPLYVVIAGAAAAYCWRAATSEQSPAASERPGLLEMALAVFLGLYALQSLYSRDLANALEQTVFFYVPFAVLFVLLRQVRWTR
;
A
#
# COMPACT_ATOMS: atom_id res chain seq x y z
N MET A 1 24.82 7.58 14.25
CA MET A 1 24.65 6.40 13.40
C MET A 1 23.71 6.81 12.28
N ASP A 2 24.33 7.31 11.17
CA ASP A 2 23.58 7.92 10.08
C ASP A 2 22.85 6.87 9.28
N PHE A 3 21.57 6.62 9.60
CA PHE A 3 20.63 5.92 8.72
C PHE A 3 20.13 6.85 7.59
N ALA A 4 20.95 7.79 7.18
CA ALA A 4 20.75 8.58 5.97
C ALA A 4 21.25 7.81 4.74
N VAL A 5 20.76 6.61 4.54
CA VAL A 5 20.63 6.12 3.18
C VAL A 5 19.35 6.77 2.66
N ALA A 6 19.43 8.04 2.25
CA ALA A 6 18.54 8.53 1.22
C ALA A 6 18.57 7.45 0.16
N LEU A 7 17.44 6.79 -0.09
CA LEU A 7 17.32 5.85 -1.18
C LEU A 7 17.80 6.63 -2.42
N GLY A 8 18.98 6.31 -2.94
CA GLY A 8 19.46 6.99 -4.12
C GLY A 8 18.49 6.72 -5.27
N GLU A 9 18.48 7.56 -6.27
CA GLU A 9 17.58 7.45 -7.45
C GLU A 9 17.39 6.00 -7.96
N PRO A 10 18.45 5.14 -8.02
CA PRO A 10 18.29 3.76 -8.43
C PRO A 10 17.45 2.92 -7.45
N ALA A 11 17.55 3.15 -6.14
CA ALA A 11 16.76 2.40 -5.16
C ALA A 11 15.29 2.83 -5.15
N GLU A 12 14.99 4.11 -5.40
CA GLU A 12 13.62 4.59 -5.58
C GLU A 12 12.98 3.99 -6.83
N LYS A 13 13.70 3.93 -7.95
CA LYS A 13 13.25 3.26 -9.18
C LYS A 13 12.98 1.76 -8.96
N LEU A 14 13.88 1.08 -8.25
CA LEU A 14 13.70 -0.33 -7.90
C LEU A 14 12.46 -0.54 -7.00
N GLY A 15 12.29 0.32 -5.99
CA GLY A 15 11.14 0.31 -5.10
C GLY A 15 9.82 0.53 -5.84
N LEU A 16 9.80 1.48 -6.79
CA LEU A 16 8.65 1.74 -7.65
C LEU A 16 8.28 0.51 -8.48
N VAL A 17 9.25 -0.08 -9.17
CA VAL A 17 9.03 -1.27 -10.02
C VAL A 17 8.57 -2.46 -9.16
N ALA A 18 9.21 -2.67 -8.00
CA ALA A 18 8.87 -3.75 -7.10
C ALA A 18 7.46 -3.59 -6.50
N ALA A 19 7.08 -2.40 -6.03
CA ALA A 19 5.75 -2.13 -5.49
C ALA A 19 4.67 -2.31 -6.56
N THR A 20 4.91 -1.76 -7.75
CA THR A 20 3.96 -1.88 -8.87
C THR A 20 3.86 -3.30 -9.38
N GLY A 21 5.01 -4.01 -9.53
CA GLY A 21 5.04 -5.41 -9.92
C GLY A 21 4.28 -6.31 -8.93
N ALA A 22 4.44 -6.05 -7.63
CA ALA A 22 3.68 -6.75 -6.59
C ALA A 22 2.17 -6.45 -6.67
N ALA A 23 1.77 -5.20 -6.93
CA ALA A 23 0.36 -4.85 -7.12
C ALA A 23 -0.24 -5.49 -8.37
N VAL A 24 0.49 -5.51 -9.49
CA VAL A 24 0.10 -6.22 -10.72
C VAL A 24 -0.03 -7.73 -10.46
N ALA A 25 0.92 -8.32 -9.73
CA ALA A 25 0.84 -9.72 -9.35
C ALA A 25 -0.40 -10.01 -8.48
N ALA A 26 -0.74 -9.12 -7.54
CA ALA A 26 -1.94 -9.25 -6.72
C ALA A 26 -3.24 -9.19 -7.54
N LEU A 27 -3.27 -8.42 -8.64
CA LEU A 27 -4.40 -8.36 -9.57
C LEU A 27 -4.54 -9.64 -10.41
N LEU A 28 -3.41 -10.20 -10.87
CA LEU A 28 -3.41 -11.25 -11.89
C LEU A 28 -3.27 -12.66 -11.34
N LEU A 29 -2.68 -12.83 -10.15
CA LEU A 29 -2.46 -14.16 -9.57
C LEU A 29 -3.78 -14.81 -9.17
N PRO A 30 -4.07 -16.01 -9.68
CA PRO A 30 -5.28 -16.73 -9.33
C PRO A 30 -5.21 -17.38 -7.95
N ASP A 31 -4.03 -17.82 -7.54
CA ASP A 31 -3.79 -18.51 -6.27
C ASP A 31 -3.89 -17.54 -5.07
N VAL A 32 -4.74 -17.90 -4.09
CA VAL A 32 -5.04 -17.05 -2.92
C VAL A 32 -3.80 -16.76 -2.07
N ARG A 33 -2.92 -17.75 -1.86
CA ARG A 33 -1.72 -17.57 -1.04
C ARG A 33 -0.68 -16.70 -1.75
N ARG A 34 -0.48 -16.93 -3.06
CA ARG A 34 0.43 -16.10 -3.87
C ARG A 34 -0.09 -14.68 -4.00
N ARG A 35 -1.42 -14.51 -4.16
CA ARG A 35 -2.08 -13.19 -4.17
C ARG A 35 -1.89 -12.49 -2.84
N ALA A 36 -2.04 -13.18 -1.70
CA ALA A 36 -1.82 -12.63 -0.37
C ALA A 36 -0.36 -12.19 -0.19
N ALA A 37 0.60 -12.99 -0.61
CA ALA A 37 2.01 -12.63 -0.59
C ALA A 37 2.30 -11.39 -1.46
N ALA A 38 1.72 -11.33 -2.65
CA ALA A 38 1.86 -10.17 -3.54
C ALA A 38 1.23 -8.89 -2.95
N LEU A 39 0.05 -9.00 -2.32
CA LEU A 39 -0.59 -7.88 -1.59
C LEU A 39 0.28 -7.40 -0.44
N ALA A 40 0.78 -8.33 0.40
CA ALA A 40 1.66 -7.97 1.50
C ALA A 40 2.93 -7.29 1.00
N ALA A 41 3.55 -7.82 -0.05
CA ALA A 41 4.72 -7.23 -0.68
C ALA A 41 4.44 -5.82 -1.22
N ALA A 42 3.32 -5.61 -1.93
CA ALA A 42 2.94 -4.30 -2.44
C ALA A 42 2.78 -3.26 -1.32
N VAL A 43 2.07 -3.61 -0.23
CA VAL A 43 1.86 -2.72 0.91
C VAL A 43 3.17 -2.41 1.64
N VAL A 44 4.00 -3.43 1.91
CA VAL A 44 5.27 -3.25 2.63
C VAL A 44 6.25 -2.43 1.81
N ILE A 45 6.43 -2.76 0.52
CA ILE A 45 7.37 -2.04 -0.34
C ILE A 45 6.91 -0.59 -0.52
N ALA A 46 5.61 -0.35 -0.76
CA ALA A 46 5.08 1.01 -0.86
C ALA A 46 5.30 1.80 0.44
N ALA A 47 5.11 1.19 1.61
CA ALA A 47 5.37 1.83 2.89
C ALA A 47 6.88 2.15 3.09
N VAL A 48 7.78 1.24 2.71
CA VAL A 48 9.23 1.46 2.78
C VAL A 48 9.66 2.60 1.86
N VAL A 49 9.16 2.61 0.61
CA VAL A 49 9.44 3.68 -0.36
C VAL A 49 8.91 5.02 0.14
N LEU A 50 7.68 5.04 0.71
CA LEU A 50 7.09 6.25 1.29
C LEU A 50 7.95 6.79 2.43
N VAL A 51 8.30 5.94 3.41
CA VAL A 51 9.15 6.34 4.55
C VAL A 51 10.50 6.82 4.05
N GLY A 52 11.13 6.13 3.08
CA GLY A 52 12.40 6.56 2.48
C GLY A 52 12.30 7.93 1.81
N HIS A 53 11.21 8.18 1.08
CA HIS A 53 10.99 9.44 0.38
C HIS A 53 10.78 10.64 1.34
N ILE A 54 10.03 10.42 2.44
CA ILE A 54 9.77 11.48 3.43
C ILE A 54 10.86 11.58 4.53
N TRP A 55 11.87 10.69 4.53
CA TRP A 55 12.87 10.59 5.60
C TRP A 55 13.62 11.89 5.87
N ASN A 56 13.92 12.64 4.82
CA ASN A 56 14.67 13.89 4.90
C ASN A 56 13.80 15.14 5.07
N THR A 57 12.47 15.01 5.15
CA THR A 57 11.58 16.15 5.39
C THR A 57 11.71 16.66 6.82
N ASP A 58 11.56 17.97 7.03
CA ASP A 58 11.66 18.58 8.37
C ASP A 58 10.59 18.04 9.31
N GLN A 59 9.40 17.72 8.77
CA GLN A 59 8.31 17.11 9.53
C GLN A 59 8.73 15.72 10.06
N PHE A 60 9.33 14.87 9.21
CA PHE A 60 9.76 13.54 9.63
C PHE A 60 10.97 13.61 10.56
N ARG A 61 11.92 14.52 10.33
CA ARG A 61 13.07 14.76 11.20
C ARG A 61 12.65 15.20 12.60
N SER A 62 11.60 16.01 12.72
CA SER A 62 11.07 16.43 14.03
C SER A 62 10.51 15.24 14.86
N ILE A 63 10.01 14.21 14.16
CA ILE A 63 9.49 12.98 14.77
C ILE A 63 10.63 11.99 15.05
N SER A 64 11.50 11.75 14.05
CA SER A 64 12.61 10.79 14.14
C SER A 64 13.74 11.26 15.03
N GLY A 65 13.90 12.56 15.22
CA GLY A 65 14.86 13.16 16.16
C GLY A 65 14.57 12.83 17.63
N ASN A 66 13.37 12.36 17.94
CA ASN A 66 13.01 11.88 19.28
C ASN A 66 12.64 10.38 19.21
N PRO A 67 13.57 9.46 19.60
CA PRO A 67 13.36 8.03 19.42
C PRO A 67 12.14 7.48 20.18
N SER A 68 11.75 8.08 21.30
CA SER A 68 10.56 7.66 22.04
C SER A 68 9.26 8.06 21.32
N ARG A 69 9.20 9.23 20.70
CA ARG A 69 8.05 9.65 19.89
C ARG A 69 7.92 8.80 18.63
N PHE A 70 9.04 8.54 17.96
CA PHE A 70 9.07 7.67 16.79
C PHE A 70 8.58 6.26 17.11
N ALA A 71 9.12 5.64 18.20
CA ALA A 71 8.69 4.33 18.66
C ALA A 71 7.20 4.30 19.03
N LEU A 72 6.70 5.33 19.73
CA LEU A 72 5.29 5.45 20.09
C LEU A 72 4.39 5.48 18.85
N LEU A 73 4.71 6.31 17.85
CA LEU A 73 3.92 6.41 16.61
C LEU A 73 3.94 5.11 15.81
N LEU A 74 5.08 4.44 15.76
CA LEU A 74 5.22 3.14 15.11
C LEU A 74 4.36 2.08 15.81
N VAL A 75 4.41 2.01 17.14
CA VAL A 75 3.56 1.09 17.93
C VAL A 75 2.08 1.41 17.74
N LEU A 76 1.68 2.67 17.77
CA LEU A 76 0.30 3.09 17.54
C LEU A 76 -0.17 2.71 16.12
N GLY A 77 0.66 2.95 15.11
CA GLY A 77 0.36 2.59 13.73
C GLY A 77 0.20 1.09 13.54
N LEU A 78 1.14 0.28 14.07
CA LEU A 78 1.04 -1.17 14.02
C LEU A 78 -0.18 -1.70 14.79
N THR A 79 -0.45 -1.14 15.97
CA THR A 79 -1.63 -1.50 16.76
C THR A 79 -2.92 -1.18 16.01
N ALA A 80 -2.98 -0.03 15.34
CA ALA A 80 -4.13 0.35 14.50
C ALA A 80 -4.32 -0.64 13.34
N VAL A 81 -3.25 -1.02 12.64
CA VAL A 81 -3.30 -2.01 11.55
C VAL A 81 -3.81 -3.37 12.07
N VAL A 82 -3.28 -3.86 13.19
CA VAL A 82 -3.71 -5.14 13.79
C VAL A 82 -5.17 -5.06 14.25
N ALA A 83 -5.55 -3.98 14.93
CA ALA A 83 -6.93 -3.79 15.42
C ALA A 83 -7.94 -3.71 14.26
N LEU A 84 -7.61 -2.96 13.19
CA LEU A 84 -8.43 -2.90 11.98
C LEU A 84 -8.46 -4.25 11.28
N GLY A 85 -7.35 -4.97 11.20
CA GLY A 85 -7.30 -6.31 10.64
C GLY A 85 -8.24 -7.26 11.36
N ALA A 86 -8.18 -7.31 12.70
CA ALA A 86 -9.07 -8.12 13.52
C ALA A 86 -10.54 -7.69 13.40
N LEU A 87 -10.82 -6.39 13.25
CA LEU A 87 -12.16 -5.85 13.03
C LEU A 87 -12.71 -6.30 11.67
N PHE A 88 -11.93 -6.17 10.60
CA PHE A 88 -12.35 -6.53 9.24
C PHE A 88 -12.44 -8.03 9.03
N GLU A 89 -11.69 -8.82 9.80
CA GLU A 89 -11.88 -10.26 9.83
C GLU A 89 -13.25 -10.66 10.41
N ARG A 90 -13.64 -10.00 11.51
CA ARG A 90 -14.94 -10.24 12.17
C ARG A 90 -16.11 -9.61 11.43
N ARG A 91 -15.92 -8.44 10.84
CA ARG A 91 -16.97 -7.64 10.17
C ARG A 91 -16.46 -7.08 8.84
N PRO A 92 -16.36 -7.90 7.78
CA PRO A 92 -15.77 -7.49 6.50
C PRO A 92 -16.52 -6.32 5.82
N ALA A 93 -17.82 -6.16 6.10
CA ALA A 93 -18.61 -5.03 5.58
C ALA A 93 -18.16 -3.65 6.09
N LEU A 94 -17.42 -3.58 7.21
CA LEU A 94 -16.90 -2.32 7.72
C LEU A 94 -15.70 -1.81 6.91
N PHE A 95 -14.98 -2.66 6.19
CA PHE A 95 -13.83 -2.25 5.40
C PHE A 95 -14.18 -1.22 4.31
N PRO A 96 -15.16 -1.45 3.41
CA PRO A 96 -15.56 -0.44 2.43
C PRO A 96 -16.03 0.87 3.05
N LEU A 97 -16.75 0.81 4.16
CA LEU A 97 -17.20 2.01 4.88
C LEU A 97 -16.02 2.80 5.44
N ALA A 98 -15.06 2.11 6.07
CA ALA A 98 -13.84 2.74 6.58
C ALA A 98 -13.01 3.36 5.44
N ALA A 99 -12.88 2.65 4.31
CA ALA A 99 -12.17 3.17 3.15
C ALA A 99 -12.80 4.47 2.63
N VAL A 100 -14.11 4.50 2.46
CA VAL A 100 -14.82 5.73 2.02
C VAL A 100 -14.73 6.83 3.06
N ALA A 101 -14.90 6.51 4.34
CA ALA A 101 -14.84 7.49 5.43
C ALA A 101 -13.46 8.15 5.55
N THR A 102 -12.39 7.47 5.15
CA THR A 102 -11.02 8.02 5.23
C THR A 102 -10.59 8.83 4.01
N LEU A 103 -11.31 8.78 2.88
CA LEU A 103 -10.97 9.52 1.66
C LEU A 103 -10.86 11.05 1.83
N PRO A 104 -11.72 11.73 2.63
CA PRO A 104 -11.60 13.18 2.81
C PRO A 104 -10.40 13.59 3.67
N PHE A 105 -9.82 12.68 4.44
CA PHE A 105 -8.72 13.00 5.36
C PHE A 105 -7.37 12.91 4.64
N ARG A 106 -6.82 14.07 4.32
CA ARG A 106 -5.51 14.21 3.67
C ARG A 106 -4.53 14.84 4.65
N VAL A 107 -3.34 14.28 4.71
CA VAL A 107 -2.23 14.81 5.52
C VAL A 107 -1.27 15.53 4.58
N PRO A 108 -1.13 16.86 4.68
CA PRO A 108 -0.15 17.59 3.90
C PRO A 108 1.25 17.27 4.42
N ILE A 109 2.15 16.85 3.54
CA ILE A 109 3.56 16.58 3.83
C ILE A 109 4.38 17.39 2.84
N ASP A 110 5.31 18.20 3.34
CA ASP A 110 6.23 18.95 2.50
C ASP A 110 7.40 18.04 2.12
N ALA A 111 7.47 17.66 0.85
CA ALA A 111 8.51 16.82 0.30
C ALA A 111 9.10 17.47 -0.95
N GLY A 112 10.43 17.63 -1.01
CA GLY A 112 11.12 18.10 -2.20
C GLY A 112 10.75 19.50 -2.70
N GLY A 113 10.20 20.38 -1.84
CA GLY A 113 9.78 21.74 -2.22
C GLY A 113 8.33 21.83 -2.73
N SER A 114 7.57 20.74 -2.70
CA SER A 114 6.13 20.69 -2.96
C SER A 114 5.37 20.10 -1.77
N THR A 115 4.13 20.54 -1.57
CA THR A 115 3.25 19.95 -0.53
C THR A 115 2.43 18.81 -1.15
N VAL A 116 2.68 17.60 -0.67
CA VAL A 116 1.96 16.40 -1.09
C VAL A 116 0.87 16.08 -0.09
N ASN A 117 -0.35 15.86 -0.58
CA ASN A 117 -1.48 15.49 0.25
C ASN A 117 -1.63 13.97 0.31
N LEU A 118 -1.03 13.32 1.31
CA LEU A 118 -1.08 11.88 1.46
C LEU A 118 -2.35 11.39 2.16
N LEU A 119 -2.90 10.29 1.68
CA LEU A 119 -4.07 9.62 2.24
C LEU A 119 -3.67 8.65 3.37
N VAL A 120 -2.90 9.13 4.36
CA VAL A 120 -2.34 8.30 5.44
C VAL A 120 -3.40 7.44 6.15
N PRO A 121 -4.59 7.98 6.54
CA PRO A 121 -5.62 7.15 7.18
C PRO A 121 -6.13 6.02 6.26
N LEU A 122 -6.25 6.28 4.96
CA LEU A 122 -6.63 5.25 3.98
C LEU A 122 -5.57 4.15 3.89
N TYR A 123 -4.28 4.49 3.92
CA TYR A 123 -3.21 3.50 3.88
C TYR A 123 -3.23 2.57 5.10
N VAL A 124 -3.55 3.09 6.29
CA VAL A 124 -3.71 2.27 7.50
C VAL A 124 -4.91 1.33 7.37
N VAL A 125 -6.02 1.79 6.79
CA VAL A 125 -7.21 0.96 6.51
C VAL A 125 -6.89 -0.14 5.50
N ILE A 126 -6.18 0.19 4.41
CA ILE A 126 -5.74 -0.79 3.40
C ILE A 126 -4.79 -1.82 4.02
N ALA A 127 -3.82 -1.38 4.83
CA ALA A 127 -2.90 -2.28 5.51
C ALA A 127 -3.60 -3.24 6.47
N GLY A 128 -4.60 -2.75 7.23
CA GLY A 128 -5.43 -3.58 8.10
C GLY A 128 -6.23 -4.63 7.32
N ALA A 129 -6.85 -4.24 6.20
CA ALA A 129 -7.60 -5.17 5.35
C ALA A 129 -6.66 -6.19 4.66
N ALA A 130 -5.48 -5.76 4.22
CA ALA A 130 -4.47 -6.66 3.66
C ALA A 130 -3.98 -7.67 4.71
N ALA A 131 -3.74 -7.23 5.96
CA ALA A 131 -3.38 -8.11 7.07
C ALA A 131 -4.47 -9.16 7.35
N ALA A 132 -5.75 -8.76 7.40
CA ALA A 132 -6.87 -9.68 7.53
C ALA A 132 -6.96 -10.68 6.38
N TYR A 133 -6.73 -10.22 5.15
CA TYR A 133 -6.71 -11.09 3.97
C TYR A 133 -5.56 -12.11 4.04
N CYS A 134 -4.35 -11.66 4.37
CA CYS A 134 -3.17 -12.51 4.51
C CYS A 134 -3.35 -13.54 5.63
N TRP A 135 -3.94 -13.14 6.75
CA TRP A 135 -4.25 -14.04 7.87
C TRP A 135 -5.19 -15.16 7.42
N ARG A 136 -6.31 -14.82 6.78
CA ARG A 136 -7.24 -15.81 6.23
C ARG A 136 -6.59 -16.74 5.21
N ALA A 137 -5.77 -16.19 4.31
CA ALA A 137 -5.06 -17.00 3.31
C ALA A 137 -4.05 -17.98 3.93
N ALA A 138 -3.47 -17.63 5.10
CA ALA A 138 -2.54 -18.49 5.83
C ALA A 138 -3.25 -19.57 6.66
N THR A 139 -4.40 -19.23 7.28
CA THR A 139 -5.11 -20.10 8.23
C THR A 139 -6.18 -20.98 7.58
N SER A 140 -6.65 -20.62 6.38
CA SER A 140 -7.67 -21.43 5.69
C SER A 140 -7.04 -22.68 5.10
N GLU A 141 -7.51 -23.86 5.55
CA GLU A 141 -7.21 -25.16 4.94
C GLU A 141 -7.95 -25.36 3.60
N GLN A 142 -8.75 -24.39 3.20
CA GLN A 142 -9.56 -24.52 1.99
C GLN A 142 -8.65 -24.69 0.79
N SER A 143 -8.76 -25.90 0.24
CA SER A 143 -8.37 -26.21 -1.15
C SER A 143 -8.76 -25.06 -2.08
N PRO A 144 -7.99 -24.74 -3.10
CA PRO A 144 -8.26 -23.62 -3.99
C PRO A 144 -9.61 -23.85 -4.69
N ALA A 145 -10.68 -23.46 -4.01
CA ALA A 145 -11.99 -23.38 -4.65
C ALA A 145 -11.84 -22.36 -5.77
N ALA A 146 -11.92 -22.85 -6.99
CA ALA A 146 -11.99 -22.16 -8.24
C ALA A 146 -11.20 -20.83 -8.25
N SER A 147 -9.92 -20.96 -8.54
CA SER A 147 -9.05 -19.87 -8.93
C SER A 147 -9.75 -19.05 -10.00
N GLU A 148 -10.44 -17.99 -9.61
CA GLU A 148 -11.09 -17.09 -10.55
C GLU A 148 -10.00 -16.47 -11.42
N ARG A 149 -10.06 -16.75 -12.70
CA ARG A 149 -9.18 -16.10 -13.68
C ARG A 149 -9.38 -14.59 -13.60
N PRO A 150 -8.31 -13.80 -13.78
CA PRO A 150 -8.45 -12.36 -13.80
C PRO A 150 -9.43 -11.95 -14.88
N GLY A 151 -10.38 -11.10 -14.53
CA GLY A 151 -11.34 -10.54 -15.48
C GLY A 151 -10.68 -9.47 -16.35
N LEU A 152 -11.45 -8.94 -17.30
CA LEU A 152 -10.98 -7.89 -18.20
C LEU A 152 -10.54 -6.63 -17.44
N LEU A 153 -11.24 -6.30 -16.36
CA LEU A 153 -10.94 -5.11 -15.55
C LEU A 153 -9.60 -5.23 -14.81
N GLU A 154 -9.31 -6.41 -14.24
CA GLU A 154 -8.02 -6.66 -13.60
C GLU A 154 -6.87 -6.61 -14.60
N MET A 155 -7.08 -7.17 -15.78
CA MET A 155 -6.07 -7.10 -16.86
C MET A 155 -5.86 -5.66 -17.30
N ALA A 156 -6.92 -4.88 -17.49
CA ALA A 156 -6.82 -3.47 -17.87
C ALA A 156 -6.09 -2.65 -16.80
N LEU A 157 -6.41 -2.84 -15.51
CA LEU A 157 -5.71 -2.19 -14.40
C LEU A 157 -4.24 -2.60 -14.31
N ALA A 158 -3.95 -3.88 -14.53
CA ALA A 158 -2.57 -4.37 -14.52
C ALA A 158 -1.74 -3.76 -15.66
N VAL A 159 -2.29 -3.67 -16.87
CA VAL A 159 -1.66 -2.99 -18.01
C VAL A 159 -1.45 -1.51 -17.71
N PHE A 160 -2.47 -0.82 -17.17
CA PHE A 160 -2.39 0.58 -16.78
C PHE A 160 -1.25 0.81 -15.78
N LEU A 161 -1.19 0.03 -14.70
CA LEU A 161 -0.11 0.11 -13.71
C LEU A 161 1.26 -0.14 -14.33
N GLY A 162 1.38 -1.16 -15.18
CA GLY A 162 2.63 -1.49 -15.87
C GLY A 162 3.11 -0.37 -16.78
N LEU A 163 2.20 0.28 -17.52
CA LEU A 163 2.54 1.42 -18.37
C LEU A 163 2.99 2.65 -17.55
N TYR A 164 2.32 2.94 -16.44
CA TYR A 164 2.74 4.03 -15.56
C TYR A 164 4.08 3.75 -14.88
N ALA A 165 4.32 2.52 -14.43
CA ALA A 165 5.63 2.14 -13.89
C ALA A 165 6.73 2.30 -14.95
N LEU A 166 6.47 1.85 -16.18
CA LEU A 166 7.41 2.00 -17.28
C LEU A 166 7.68 3.50 -17.57
N GLN A 167 6.63 4.31 -17.64
CA GLN A 167 6.75 5.76 -17.86
C GLN A 167 7.56 6.44 -16.74
N SER A 168 7.37 6.02 -15.49
CA SER A 168 8.06 6.56 -14.33
C SER A 168 9.57 6.33 -14.37
N LEU A 169 10.04 5.25 -15.00
CA LEU A 169 11.47 4.90 -15.07
C LEU A 169 12.30 5.91 -15.89
N TYR A 170 11.70 6.56 -16.88
CA TYR A 170 12.34 7.58 -17.72
C TYR A 170 11.76 8.98 -17.50
N SER A 171 10.98 9.16 -16.42
CA SER A 171 10.50 10.49 -16.04
C SER A 171 11.67 11.39 -15.63
N ARG A 172 11.62 12.64 -16.05
CA ARG A 172 12.56 13.67 -15.59
C ARG A 172 12.27 14.13 -14.16
N ASP A 173 11.06 13.91 -13.69
CA ASP A 173 10.60 14.20 -12.34
C ASP A 173 10.22 12.90 -11.65
N LEU A 174 11.23 12.25 -11.07
CA LEU A 174 11.05 10.97 -10.40
C LEU A 174 10.20 11.11 -9.12
N ALA A 175 10.33 12.23 -8.39
CA ALA A 175 9.58 12.47 -7.16
C ALA A 175 8.07 12.46 -7.44
N ASN A 176 7.62 13.23 -8.42
CA ASN A 176 6.21 13.25 -8.83
C ASN A 176 5.75 11.89 -9.39
N ALA A 177 6.61 11.20 -10.14
CA ALA A 177 6.30 9.86 -10.66
C ALA A 177 6.11 8.83 -9.54
N LEU A 178 6.95 8.88 -8.48
CA LEU A 178 6.82 8.07 -7.27
C LEU A 178 5.51 8.36 -6.53
N GLU A 179 5.22 9.65 -6.31
CA GLU A 179 4.02 10.08 -5.63
C GLU A 179 2.77 9.53 -6.32
N GLN A 180 2.67 9.68 -7.63
CA GLN A 180 1.52 9.21 -8.37
C GLN A 180 1.45 7.69 -8.43
N THR A 181 2.57 7.02 -8.70
CA THR A 181 2.56 5.57 -8.94
C THR A 181 2.50 4.79 -7.62
N VAL A 182 3.41 5.05 -6.70
CA VAL A 182 3.56 4.25 -5.47
C VAL A 182 2.56 4.69 -4.39
N PHE A 183 2.26 6.01 -4.29
CA PHE A 183 1.41 6.50 -3.20
C PHE A 183 -0.07 6.62 -3.58
N PHE A 184 -0.39 6.60 -4.87
CA PHE A 184 -1.79 6.58 -5.32
C PHE A 184 -2.15 5.29 -6.04
N TYR A 185 -1.53 4.97 -7.17
CA TYR A 185 -2.02 3.87 -8.00
C TYR A 185 -1.82 2.49 -7.35
N VAL A 186 -0.70 2.25 -6.67
CA VAL A 186 -0.46 0.98 -5.97
C VAL A 186 -1.46 0.77 -4.84
N PRO A 187 -1.69 1.71 -3.88
CA PRO A 187 -2.70 1.56 -2.84
C PRO A 187 -4.13 1.40 -3.39
N PHE A 188 -4.47 2.12 -4.46
CA PHE A 188 -5.81 1.97 -5.07
C PHE A 188 -5.98 0.63 -5.79
N ALA A 189 -4.93 0.07 -6.40
CA ALA A 189 -4.97 -1.27 -6.95
C ALA A 189 -5.13 -2.33 -5.86
N VAL A 190 -4.41 -2.19 -4.74
CA VAL A 190 -4.57 -3.06 -3.56
C VAL A 190 -5.98 -2.92 -2.99
N LEU A 191 -6.49 -1.70 -2.84
CA LEU A 191 -7.86 -1.43 -2.40
C LEU A 191 -8.89 -2.14 -3.29
N PHE A 192 -8.72 -2.05 -4.62
CA PHE A 192 -9.60 -2.73 -5.57
C PHE A 192 -9.60 -4.25 -5.37
N VAL A 193 -8.43 -4.88 -5.26
CA VAL A 193 -8.32 -6.32 -5.01
C VAL A 193 -9.02 -6.71 -3.71
N LEU A 194 -8.85 -5.93 -2.65
CA LEU A 194 -9.46 -6.19 -1.34
C LEU A 194 -10.99 -5.99 -1.37
N LEU A 195 -11.50 -4.96 -2.05
CA LEU A 195 -12.93 -4.70 -2.17
C LEU A 195 -13.66 -5.82 -2.91
N ARG A 196 -13.03 -6.44 -3.91
CA ARG A 196 -13.60 -7.61 -4.61
C ARG A 196 -13.78 -8.82 -3.71
N GLN A 197 -13.02 -8.94 -2.62
CA GLN A 197 -13.15 -10.06 -1.69
C GLN A 197 -14.31 -9.88 -0.70
N VAL A 198 -14.88 -8.69 -0.62
CA VAL A 198 -16.03 -8.41 0.24
C VAL A 198 -17.29 -9.02 -0.39
N ARG A 199 -17.90 -9.97 0.33
CA ARG A 199 -19.21 -10.52 -0.07
C ARG A 199 -20.28 -9.46 0.21
N TRP A 200 -20.81 -8.87 -0.86
CA TRP A 200 -21.93 -7.96 -0.76
C TRP A 200 -23.22 -8.79 -0.59
N THR A 201 -23.75 -8.87 0.63
CA THR A 201 -25.10 -9.40 0.86
C THR A 201 -26.11 -8.34 0.39
N ARG A 202 -26.98 -8.73 -0.53
CA ARG A 202 -28.16 -7.94 -0.92
C ARG A 202 -29.22 -8.00 0.16
#